data_5ebc3df2e861538b621be033c3490e81
#
_entry.id   5ebc3df2e861538b621be033c3490e81
#
_cell.length_a   1.000
_cell.length_b   1.000
_cell.length_c   1.000
_cell.angle_alpha   90.00
_cell.angle_beta   90.00
_cell.angle_gamma   90.00
#
_symmetry.space_group_name_H-M   'P 1'
#
loop_
_entity.id
_entity.type
_entity.pdbx_description
1 polymer ?
#
loop_
_entity_poly.entity_id
_entity_poly.type
_entity_poly.pdbx_seq_one_letter_code
_entity_poly.pdbx_strand_id
1 'polypeptide(L)'
;MAAAESLCRTETDPKFSVLTVGTHNNCDSVIHLIEVPYVLPYLAEGRFSGVELQGVQDLQSRYQEQFGPGNYAPNLFVTYWSFRAMIGLGVGSALLAVVGLWVTRRRAPIPDKPWIGVLGLAAIPFPFLANSAGWVFTEMGRQPWVVHPNPTGDPVISLLVSQGVSDHPAWLVMTSLIGFTVVYGGLAVVWFVLMRRYTVEGPLEHDAEPHLGPPGDDDADRPLSFAY
;
A
#
# COMPACT_ATOMS: atom_id res chain seq x y z
N MET A 1 -5.33 -13.20 7.04
CA MET A 1 -4.52 -13.10 8.27
C MET A 1 -3.41 -14.15 8.31
N ALA A 2 -3.71 -15.45 8.36
CA ALA A 2 -2.68 -16.51 8.48
C ALA A 2 -1.47 -16.37 7.53
N ALA A 3 -1.70 -16.13 6.25
CA ALA A 3 -0.62 -15.95 5.27
C ALA A 3 0.22 -14.67 5.50
N ALA A 4 -0.39 -13.60 5.99
CA ALA A 4 0.31 -12.35 6.33
C ALA A 4 1.26 -12.51 7.52
N GLU A 5 0.98 -13.45 8.41
CA GLU A 5 1.78 -13.76 9.59
C GLU A 5 2.63 -15.04 9.42
N SER A 6 2.54 -15.72 8.27
CA SER A 6 3.13 -17.04 8.04
C SER A 6 2.74 -18.05 9.14
N LEU A 7 1.49 -17.95 9.62
CA LEU A 7 0.94 -18.83 10.62
C LEU A 7 0.63 -20.17 9.96
N CYS A 8 1.46 -21.16 10.19
CA CYS A 8 1.37 -22.44 9.51
C CYS A 8 0.32 -23.37 10.11
N ARG A 9 0.15 -23.35 11.41
CA ARG A 9 -0.83 -24.16 12.16
C ARG A 9 -1.79 -23.26 12.93
N THR A 10 -2.94 -23.79 13.25
CA THR A 10 -3.93 -23.13 14.10
C THR A 10 -3.38 -22.93 15.50
N GLU A 11 -3.41 -21.70 15.97
CA GLU A 11 -2.91 -21.31 17.29
C GLU A 11 -3.91 -20.43 18.01
N THR A 12 -3.94 -20.56 19.34
CA THR A 12 -4.70 -19.69 20.23
C THR A 12 -3.78 -18.55 20.68
N ASP A 13 -4.28 -17.33 20.53
CA ASP A 13 -3.55 -16.11 20.87
C ASP A 13 -2.17 -16.00 20.20
N PRO A 14 -2.07 -16.21 18.88
CA PRO A 14 -0.80 -16.11 18.18
C PRO A 14 -0.25 -14.70 18.27
N LYS A 15 1.08 -14.60 18.32
CA LYS A 15 1.79 -13.32 18.40
C LYS A 15 1.93 -12.69 17.02
N PHE A 16 1.95 -11.38 16.99
CA PHE A 16 2.25 -10.64 15.77
C PHE A 16 3.73 -10.76 15.44
N SER A 17 4.05 -11.32 14.29
CA SER A 17 5.43 -11.49 13.85
C SER A 17 5.94 -10.22 13.16
N VAL A 18 6.90 -9.54 13.74
CA VAL A 18 7.55 -8.38 13.11
C VAL A 18 8.55 -8.84 12.05
N LEU A 19 9.33 -9.85 12.37
CA LEU A 19 10.34 -10.41 11.48
C LEU A 19 10.35 -11.94 11.57
N THR A 20 10.16 -12.58 10.41
CA THR A 20 10.19 -14.03 10.25
C THR A 20 11.14 -14.41 9.13
N VAL A 21 11.94 -15.44 9.35
CA VAL A 21 12.82 -16.04 8.35
C VAL A 21 12.27 -17.41 7.96
N GLY A 22 12.49 -17.81 6.71
CA GLY A 22 12.03 -19.11 6.21
C GLY A 22 10.56 -19.11 5.77
N THR A 23 10.02 -17.97 5.34
CA THR A 23 8.65 -17.83 4.81
C THR A 23 8.47 -18.51 3.45
N HIS A 24 8.81 -19.81 3.36
CA HIS A 24 8.60 -20.62 2.16
C HIS A 24 7.16 -21.14 2.11
N ASN A 25 6.69 -21.43 0.90
CA ASN A 25 5.30 -21.86 0.69
C ASN A 25 4.93 -23.17 1.40
N ASN A 26 5.93 -23.96 1.81
CA ASN A 26 5.71 -25.26 2.45
C ASN A 26 5.61 -25.20 3.98
N CYS A 27 5.82 -24.05 4.59
CA CYS A 27 5.85 -23.94 6.07
C CYS A 27 6.87 -24.84 6.81
N ASP A 28 7.90 -25.34 6.13
CA ASP A 28 8.79 -26.38 6.70
C ASP A 28 9.82 -25.83 7.68
N SER A 29 10.08 -24.51 7.67
CA SER A 29 11.14 -23.92 8.51
C SER A 29 10.87 -22.45 8.85
N VAL A 30 9.69 -22.15 9.30
CA VAL A 30 9.33 -20.77 9.71
C VAL A 30 9.90 -20.50 11.10
N ILE A 31 10.78 -19.48 11.20
CA ILE A 31 11.37 -19.04 12.47
C ILE A 31 10.97 -17.59 12.70
N HIS A 32 10.18 -17.34 13.72
CA HIS A 32 9.82 -16.01 14.16
C HIS A 32 10.93 -15.43 15.04
N LEU A 33 11.62 -14.38 14.56
CA LEU A 33 12.74 -13.75 15.27
C LEU A 33 12.26 -12.68 16.24
N ILE A 34 11.28 -11.89 15.86
CA ILE A 34 10.73 -10.81 16.67
C ILE A 34 9.22 -10.92 16.65
N GLU A 35 8.65 -11.12 17.83
CA GLU A 35 7.21 -11.27 18.03
C GLU A 35 6.68 -10.26 19.06
N VAL A 36 5.50 -9.72 18.81
CA VAL A 36 4.80 -8.84 19.74
C VAL A 36 3.50 -9.51 20.18
N PRO A 37 3.35 -9.81 21.48
CA PRO A 37 2.14 -10.44 22.00
C PRO A 37 0.95 -9.49 21.93
N TYR A 38 -0.26 -10.03 21.95
CA TYR A 38 -1.56 -9.34 22.00
C TYR A 38 -1.94 -8.50 20.78
N VAL A 39 -1.01 -8.18 19.89
CA VAL A 39 -1.28 -7.34 18.71
C VAL A 39 -2.11 -8.09 17.68
N LEU A 40 -1.73 -9.34 17.36
CA LEU A 40 -2.43 -10.13 16.34
C LEU A 40 -3.87 -10.50 16.73
N PRO A 41 -4.16 -10.98 17.95
CA PRO A 41 -5.52 -11.18 18.43
C PRO A 41 -6.38 -9.91 18.36
N TYR A 42 -5.81 -8.77 18.75
CA TYR A 42 -6.49 -7.48 18.69
C TYR A 42 -6.81 -7.05 17.25
N LEU A 43 -5.88 -7.24 16.31
CA LEU A 43 -6.09 -6.91 14.90
C LEU A 43 -7.10 -7.85 14.22
N ALA A 44 -7.21 -9.09 14.68
CA ALA A 44 -8.11 -10.08 14.10
C ALA A 44 -9.57 -9.91 14.57
N GLU A 45 -9.80 -9.75 15.87
CA GLU A 45 -11.14 -9.77 16.48
C GLU A 45 -11.42 -8.59 17.43
N GLY A 46 -10.47 -7.67 17.61
CA GLY A 46 -10.59 -6.58 18.59
C GLY A 46 -10.48 -7.02 20.04
N ARG A 47 -9.95 -8.23 20.30
CA ARG A 47 -9.75 -8.81 21.62
C ARG A 47 -8.28 -9.09 21.87
N PHE A 48 -7.81 -8.92 23.09
CA PHE A 48 -6.40 -9.15 23.43
C PHE A 48 -6.06 -10.61 23.72
N SER A 49 -7.06 -11.45 23.97
CA SER A 49 -6.87 -12.88 24.31
C SER A 49 -8.12 -13.69 23.99
N GLY A 50 -7.95 -15.02 23.93
CA GLY A 50 -9.01 -15.98 23.62
C GLY A 50 -9.39 -16.03 22.15
N VAL A 51 -8.46 -15.63 21.25
CA VAL A 51 -8.66 -15.63 19.80
C VAL A 51 -7.91 -16.79 19.17
N GLU A 52 -8.64 -17.65 18.47
CA GLU A 52 -8.06 -18.78 17.71
C GLU A 52 -7.94 -18.38 16.24
N LEU A 53 -6.73 -18.39 15.70
CA LEU A 53 -6.48 -18.13 14.27
C LEU A 53 -6.09 -19.41 13.56
N GLN A 54 -6.82 -19.72 12.50
CA GLN A 54 -6.58 -20.90 11.66
C GLN A 54 -5.29 -20.75 10.88
N GLY A 55 -4.46 -21.81 10.89
CA GLY A 55 -3.22 -21.87 10.13
C GLY A 55 -3.42 -22.16 8.64
N VAL A 56 -2.40 -21.82 7.84
CA VAL A 56 -2.45 -22.02 6.38
C VAL A 56 -2.55 -23.49 6.01
N GLN A 57 -1.84 -24.38 6.72
CA GLN A 57 -1.87 -25.83 6.44
C GLN A 57 -3.22 -26.46 6.79
N ASP A 58 -3.82 -26.03 7.89
CA ASP A 58 -5.14 -26.52 8.30
C ASP A 58 -6.24 -26.08 7.34
N LEU A 59 -6.16 -24.81 6.89
CA LEU A 59 -7.05 -24.29 5.85
C LEU A 59 -6.85 -25.01 4.52
N GLN A 60 -5.60 -25.28 4.13
CA GLN A 60 -5.28 -26.02 2.91
C GLN A 60 -5.89 -27.44 2.94
N SER A 61 -5.73 -28.16 4.05
CA SER A 61 -6.31 -29.52 4.21
C SER A 61 -7.83 -29.48 4.11
N ARG A 62 -8.47 -28.53 4.79
CA ARG A 62 -9.93 -28.34 4.74
C ARG A 62 -10.43 -28.04 3.33
N TYR A 63 -9.73 -27.19 2.57
CA TYR A 63 -10.12 -26.88 1.19
C TYR A 63 -9.86 -28.04 0.25
N GLN A 64 -8.85 -28.88 0.49
CA GLN A 64 -8.64 -30.10 -0.27
C GLN A 64 -9.78 -31.12 -0.06
N GLU A 65 -10.28 -31.23 1.16
CA GLU A 65 -11.44 -32.08 1.47
C GLU A 65 -12.73 -31.55 0.79
N GLN A 66 -12.90 -30.25 0.74
CA GLN A 66 -14.12 -29.62 0.24
C GLN A 66 -14.14 -29.47 -1.29
N PHE A 67 -13.04 -29.06 -1.91
CA PHE A 67 -12.96 -28.71 -3.34
C PHE A 67 -12.12 -29.69 -4.17
N GLY A 68 -11.54 -30.69 -3.53
CA GLY A 68 -10.69 -31.71 -4.17
C GLY A 68 -9.20 -31.38 -4.12
N PRO A 69 -8.37 -32.23 -4.76
CA PRO A 69 -6.92 -32.06 -4.72
C PRO A 69 -6.50 -30.79 -5.47
N GLY A 70 -5.78 -29.89 -4.78
CA GLY A 70 -5.31 -28.62 -5.33
C GLY A 70 -4.49 -27.84 -4.31
N ASN A 71 -3.84 -26.77 -4.78
CA ASN A 71 -3.15 -25.83 -3.91
C ASN A 71 -4.03 -24.57 -3.74
N TYR A 72 -4.53 -24.37 -2.55
CA TYR A 72 -5.41 -23.26 -2.17
C TYR A 72 -4.72 -22.23 -1.28
N ALA A 73 -3.45 -22.44 -0.96
CA ALA A 73 -2.65 -21.49 -0.17
C ALA A 73 -2.09 -20.38 -1.08
N PRO A 74 -2.12 -19.11 -0.63
CA PRO A 74 -1.45 -18.02 -1.33
C PRO A 74 0.07 -18.16 -1.23
N ASN A 75 0.81 -17.38 -2.03
CA ASN A 75 2.26 -17.31 -1.91
C ASN A 75 2.65 -16.63 -0.60
N LEU A 76 3.08 -17.44 0.39
CA LEU A 76 3.39 -16.97 1.74
C LEU A 76 4.54 -15.96 1.76
N PHE A 77 5.58 -16.19 0.96
CA PHE A 77 6.73 -15.27 0.90
C PHE A 77 6.32 -13.88 0.43
N VAL A 78 5.63 -13.79 -0.71
CA VAL A 78 5.21 -12.50 -1.25
C VAL A 78 4.21 -11.81 -0.32
N THR A 79 3.22 -12.56 0.19
CA THR A 79 2.19 -12.04 1.10
C THR A 79 2.81 -11.51 2.40
N TYR A 80 3.72 -12.25 3.00
CA TYR A 80 4.39 -11.84 4.24
C TYR A 80 5.22 -10.57 4.04
N TRP A 81 6.14 -10.57 3.06
CA TRP A 81 7.08 -9.47 2.88
C TRP A 81 6.44 -8.21 2.33
N SER A 82 5.43 -8.32 1.47
CA SER A 82 4.68 -7.15 1.00
C SER A 82 3.90 -6.49 2.14
N PHE A 83 3.32 -7.28 3.04
CA PHE A 83 2.65 -6.76 4.24
C PHE A 83 3.63 -6.04 5.18
N ARG A 84 4.81 -6.59 5.41
CA ARG A 84 5.87 -5.96 6.23
C ARG A 84 6.42 -4.70 5.58
N ALA A 85 6.62 -4.72 4.26
CA ALA A 85 7.05 -3.53 3.51
C ALA A 85 6.01 -2.41 3.60
N MET A 86 4.72 -2.73 3.44
CA MET A 86 3.63 -1.78 3.59
C MET A 86 3.64 -1.11 4.96
N ILE A 87 3.69 -1.91 6.04
CA ILE A 87 3.70 -1.38 7.41
C ILE A 87 4.99 -0.57 7.67
N GLY A 88 6.15 -1.12 7.33
CA GLY A 88 7.44 -0.47 7.58
C GLY A 88 7.58 0.87 6.86
N LEU A 89 7.23 0.94 5.58
CA LEU A 89 7.23 2.18 4.82
C LEU A 89 6.15 3.17 5.29
N GLY A 90 4.97 2.67 5.67
CA GLY A 90 3.89 3.50 6.21
C GLY A 90 4.28 4.14 7.54
N VAL A 91 4.80 3.36 8.47
CA VAL A 91 5.30 3.86 9.78
C VAL A 91 6.48 4.80 9.57
N GLY A 92 7.43 4.45 8.68
CA GLY A 92 8.55 5.33 8.33
C GLY A 92 8.07 6.68 7.78
N SER A 93 7.08 6.68 6.91
CA SER A 93 6.45 7.89 6.37
C SER A 93 5.82 8.75 7.48
N ALA A 94 5.06 8.12 8.38
CA ALA A 94 4.44 8.80 9.51
C ALA A 94 5.49 9.41 10.46
N LEU A 95 6.55 8.67 10.77
CA LEU A 95 7.63 9.16 11.60
C LEU A 95 8.35 10.36 10.96
N LEU A 96 8.65 10.32 9.68
CA LEU A 96 9.24 11.43 8.95
C LEU A 96 8.33 12.67 8.97
N ALA A 97 7.02 12.48 8.80
CA ALA A 97 6.05 13.58 8.91
C ALA A 97 6.02 14.19 10.31
N VAL A 98 6.01 13.36 11.36
CA VAL A 98 6.05 13.83 12.77
C VAL A 98 7.34 14.58 13.06
N VAL A 99 8.49 14.06 12.62
CA VAL A 99 9.79 14.74 12.77
C VAL A 99 9.78 16.07 12.01
N GLY A 100 9.29 16.09 10.78
CA GLY A 100 9.15 17.31 10.00
C GLY A 100 8.30 18.37 10.70
N LEU A 101 7.12 17.98 11.18
CA LEU A 101 6.24 18.87 11.96
C LEU A 101 6.90 19.35 13.27
N TRP A 102 7.63 18.48 13.94
CA TRP A 102 8.31 18.84 15.18
C TRP A 102 9.44 19.85 14.96
N VAL A 103 10.24 19.65 13.90
CA VAL A 103 11.34 20.56 13.53
C VAL A 103 10.81 21.92 13.09
N THR A 104 9.72 21.95 12.32
CA THR A 104 9.15 23.21 11.77
C THR A 104 8.23 23.94 12.76
N ARG A 105 7.80 23.29 13.84
CA ARG A 105 6.81 23.83 14.82
C ARG A 105 7.19 25.19 15.42
N ARG A 106 8.46 25.46 15.63
CA ARG A 106 8.95 26.67 16.33
C ARG A 106 9.28 27.83 15.39
N ARG A 107 8.94 27.76 14.09
CA ARG A 107 9.35 28.73 13.06
C ARG A 107 10.86 29.02 13.06
N ALA A 108 11.66 28.14 13.66
CA ALA A 108 13.09 28.21 13.61
C ALA A 108 13.57 27.91 12.17
N PRO A 109 14.60 28.60 11.69
CA PRO A 109 15.15 28.28 10.38
C PRO A 109 15.60 26.81 10.38
N ILE A 110 15.19 26.07 9.35
CA ILE A 110 15.61 24.68 9.18
C ILE A 110 17.14 24.68 9.05
N PRO A 111 17.85 23.86 9.82
CA PRO A 111 19.30 23.80 9.72
C PRO A 111 19.71 23.47 8.28
N ASP A 112 20.59 24.27 7.71
CA ASP A 112 21.09 24.06 6.35
C ASP A 112 22.12 22.91 6.32
N LYS A 113 21.58 21.69 6.49
CA LYS A 113 22.35 20.45 6.46
C LYS A 113 21.90 19.60 5.29
N PRO A 114 22.80 19.15 4.41
CA PRO A 114 22.44 18.43 3.18
C PRO A 114 21.65 17.14 3.46
N TRP A 115 21.86 16.47 4.58
CA TRP A 115 21.14 15.25 4.93
C TRP A 115 19.64 15.50 5.20
N ILE A 116 19.23 16.71 5.65
CA ILE A 116 17.82 17.06 5.85
C ILE A 116 17.09 17.12 4.50
N GLY A 117 17.72 17.72 3.49
CA GLY A 117 17.18 17.73 2.14
C GLY A 117 17.06 16.32 1.55
N VAL A 118 18.07 15.48 1.77
CA VAL A 118 18.04 14.08 1.33
C VAL A 118 16.93 13.30 2.03
N LEU A 119 16.74 13.47 3.33
CA LEU A 119 15.63 12.84 4.06
C LEU A 119 14.26 13.32 3.57
N GLY A 120 14.10 14.61 3.32
CA GLY A 120 12.87 15.18 2.77
C GLY A 120 12.56 14.59 1.39
N LEU A 121 13.55 14.52 0.52
CA LEU A 121 13.41 13.93 -0.80
C LEU A 121 13.12 12.42 -0.73
N ALA A 122 13.80 11.70 0.16
CA ALA A 122 13.59 10.27 0.37
C ALA A 122 12.20 9.95 0.96
N ALA A 123 11.59 10.88 1.70
CA ALA A 123 10.25 10.71 2.26
C ALA A 123 9.14 10.71 1.19
N ILE A 124 9.35 11.34 0.05
CA ILE A 124 8.34 11.45 -1.02
C ILE A 124 7.91 10.07 -1.55
N PRO A 125 8.81 9.14 -1.92
CA PRO A 125 8.43 7.83 -2.46
C PRO A 125 7.85 6.88 -1.40
N PHE A 126 8.05 7.08 -0.10
CA PHE A 126 7.60 6.15 0.94
C PHE A 126 6.10 5.85 0.91
N PRO A 127 5.18 6.83 0.86
CA PRO A 127 3.75 6.56 0.79
C PRO A 127 3.36 5.79 -0.47
N PHE A 128 3.98 6.11 -1.62
CA PHE A 128 3.70 5.42 -2.88
C PHE A 128 4.18 3.97 -2.85
N LEU A 129 5.38 3.72 -2.32
CA LEU A 129 5.91 2.37 -2.16
C LEU A 129 5.10 1.57 -1.13
N ALA A 130 4.67 2.19 -0.03
CA ALA A 130 3.80 1.57 0.95
C ALA A 130 2.47 1.15 0.33
N ASN A 131 1.84 2.04 -0.44
CA ASN A 131 0.59 1.74 -1.14
C ASN A 131 0.77 0.63 -2.18
N SER A 132 1.85 0.65 -2.95
CA SER A 132 2.16 -0.39 -3.93
C SER A 132 2.40 -1.75 -3.27
N ALA A 133 3.14 -1.77 -2.13
CA ALA A 133 3.34 -2.99 -1.35
C ALA A 133 2.01 -3.52 -0.78
N GLY A 134 1.13 -2.63 -0.30
CA GLY A 134 -0.22 -2.97 0.16
C GLY A 134 -1.09 -3.55 -0.96
N TRP A 135 -0.98 -3.02 -2.16
CA TRP A 135 -1.70 -3.57 -3.32
C TRP A 135 -1.19 -4.98 -3.68
N VAL A 136 0.13 -5.18 -3.74
CA VAL A 136 0.72 -6.51 -3.95
C VAL A 136 0.27 -7.48 -2.86
N PHE A 137 0.25 -7.04 -1.60
CA PHE A 137 -0.23 -7.84 -0.47
C PHE A 137 -1.67 -8.30 -0.66
N THR A 138 -2.58 -7.39 -1.03
CA THR A 138 -4.00 -7.72 -1.20
C THR A 138 -4.24 -8.67 -2.37
N GLU A 139 -3.58 -8.47 -3.50
CA GLU A 139 -3.77 -9.31 -4.67
C GLU A 139 -3.11 -10.69 -4.50
N MET A 140 -1.91 -10.76 -3.94
CA MET A 140 -1.23 -12.04 -3.73
C MET A 140 -1.81 -12.83 -2.56
N GLY A 141 -2.26 -12.14 -1.50
CA GLY A 141 -2.91 -12.77 -0.35
C GLY A 141 -4.29 -13.34 -0.65
N ARG A 142 -4.92 -12.89 -1.73
CA ARG A 142 -6.21 -13.40 -2.20
C ARG A 142 -6.06 -14.69 -3.02
N GLN A 143 -4.92 -14.88 -3.68
CA GLN A 143 -4.72 -16.05 -4.54
C GLN A 143 -4.85 -17.38 -3.78
N PRO A 144 -5.36 -18.46 -4.39
CA PRO A 144 -5.86 -18.53 -5.78
C PRO A 144 -7.35 -18.17 -5.96
N TRP A 145 -7.97 -17.51 -4.98
CA TRP A 145 -9.39 -17.19 -5.00
C TRP A 145 -9.67 -15.83 -5.63
N VAL A 146 -10.67 -15.75 -6.49
CA VAL A 146 -11.34 -14.51 -6.89
C VAL A 146 -12.42 -14.17 -5.86
N VAL A 147 -13.22 -15.18 -5.49
CA VAL A 147 -14.21 -15.10 -4.41
C VAL A 147 -13.85 -16.16 -3.38
N HIS A 148 -13.41 -15.74 -2.21
CA HIS A 148 -13.04 -16.64 -1.13
C HIS A 148 -14.27 -17.27 -0.49
N PRO A 149 -14.26 -18.58 -0.20
CA PRO A 149 -15.37 -19.24 0.50
C PRO A 149 -15.66 -18.55 1.83
N ASN A 150 -16.93 -18.28 2.09
CA ASN A 150 -17.35 -17.72 3.37
C ASN A 150 -17.50 -18.84 4.41
N PRO A 151 -16.74 -18.85 5.50
CA PRO A 151 -16.85 -19.89 6.53
C PRO A 151 -18.18 -19.91 7.27
N THR A 152 -18.92 -18.79 7.27
CA THR A 152 -20.23 -18.64 7.95
C THR A 152 -21.41 -18.57 6.99
N GLY A 153 -21.15 -18.56 5.67
CA GLY A 153 -22.17 -18.48 4.62
C GLY A 153 -22.27 -19.78 3.81
N ASP A 154 -22.90 -19.66 2.64
CA ASP A 154 -23.00 -20.80 1.71
C ASP A 154 -21.60 -21.09 1.12
N PRO A 155 -21.01 -22.27 1.38
CA PRO A 155 -19.70 -22.65 0.86
C PRO A 155 -19.68 -22.80 -0.67
N VAL A 156 -20.84 -22.89 -1.32
CA VAL A 156 -20.96 -22.94 -2.79
C VAL A 156 -20.57 -21.61 -3.41
N ILE A 157 -20.68 -20.50 -2.68
CA ILE A 157 -20.27 -19.17 -3.18
C ILE A 157 -18.76 -19.03 -3.05
N SER A 158 -18.05 -19.56 -4.05
CA SER A 158 -16.60 -19.45 -4.18
C SER A 158 -16.19 -19.47 -5.64
N LEU A 159 -15.11 -18.79 -6.00
CA LEU A 159 -14.60 -18.76 -7.37
C LEU A 159 -13.08 -18.75 -7.35
N LEU A 160 -12.48 -19.75 -7.99
CA LEU A 160 -11.04 -19.79 -8.23
C LEU A 160 -10.67 -18.90 -9.41
N VAL A 161 -9.45 -18.35 -9.41
CA VAL A 161 -8.90 -17.58 -10.54
C VAL A 161 -8.95 -18.40 -11.84
N SER A 162 -8.62 -19.70 -11.78
CA SER A 162 -8.68 -20.61 -12.94
C SER A 162 -10.08 -20.75 -13.55
N GLN A 163 -11.12 -20.56 -12.76
CA GLN A 163 -12.52 -20.62 -13.18
C GLN A 163 -13.05 -19.25 -13.63
N GLY A 164 -12.44 -18.17 -13.15
CA GLY A 164 -12.81 -16.78 -13.44
C GLY A 164 -12.10 -16.19 -14.66
N VAL A 165 -11.22 -16.92 -15.31
CA VAL A 165 -10.53 -16.47 -16.53
C VAL A 165 -11.51 -16.40 -17.68
N SER A 166 -11.59 -15.24 -18.33
CA SER A 166 -12.43 -15.07 -19.52
C SER A 166 -11.82 -15.76 -20.73
N ASP A 167 -12.69 -16.34 -21.56
CA ASP A 167 -12.30 -17.07 -22.78
C ASP A 167 -12.01 -16.11 -23.96
N HIS A 168 -11.26 -15.06 -23.71
CA HIS A 168 -10.85 -14.12 -24.75
C HIS A 168 -9.56 -14.56 -25.42
N PRO A 169 -9.46 -14.42 -26.75
CA PRO A 169 -8.24 -14.78 -27.47
C PRO A 169 -7.07 -13.89 -27.04
N ALA A 170 -5.90 -14.50 -26.87
CA ALA A 170 -4.71 -13.83 -26.35
C ALA A 170 -4.31 -12.56 -27.13
N TRP A 171 -4.53 -12.54 -28.45
CA TRP A 171 -4.23 -11.38 -29.28
C TRP A 171 -5.05 -10.13 -28.91
N LEU A 172 -6.33 -10.30 -28.50
CA LEU A 172 -7.18 -9.19 -28.07
C LEU A 172 -6.65 -8.57 -26.76
N VAL A 173 -6.27 -9.42 -25.81
CA VAL A 173 -5.67 -8.99 -24.54
C VAL A 173 -4.34 -8.28 -24.79
N MET A 174 -3.49 -8.83 -25.66
CA MET A 174 -2.21 -8.21 -26.00
C MET A 174 -2.38 -6.88 -26.71
N THR A 175 -3.35 -6.76 -27.63
CA THR A 175 -3.62 -5.50 -28.33
C THR A 175 -4.08 -4.41 -27.36
N SER A 176 -4.99 -4.73 -26.44
CA SER A 176 -5.43 -3.78 -25.42
C SER A 176 -4.28 -3.39 -24.47
N LEU A 177 -3.48 -4.35 -24.01
CA LEU A 177 -2.33 -4.10 -23.14
C LEU A 177 -1.29 -3.19 -23.82
N ILE A 178 -0.93 -3.48 -25.07
CA ILE A 178 -0.01 -2.65 -25.84
C ILE A 178 -0.61 -1.26 -26.06
N GLY A 179 -1.88 -1.17 -26.45
CA GLY A 179 -2.57 0.09 -26.66
C GLY A 179 -2.54 0.99 -25.40
N PHE A 180 -2.93 0.44 -24.26
CA PHE A 180 -2.86 1.17 -22.98
C PHE A 180 -1.42 1.55 -22.61
N THR A 181 -0.47 0.64 -22.77
CA THR A 181 0.94 0.92 -22.47
C THR A 181 1.49 2.08 -23.30
N VAL A 182 1.16 2.11 -24.60
CA VAL A 182 1.60 3.20 -25.50
C VAL A 182 0.94 4.53 -25.11
N VAL A 183 -0.37 4.54 -24.85
CA VAL A 183 -1.10 5.75 -24.46
C VAL A 183 -0.59 6.30 -23.13
N TYR A 184 -0.54 5.46 -22.10
CA TYR A 184 -0.05 5.90 -20.78
C TYR A 184 1.44 6.22 -20.78
N GLY A 185 2.25 5.50 -21.58
CA GLY A 185 3.66 5.82 -21.79
C GLY A 185 3.83 7.20 -22.42
N GLY A 186 3.05 7.53 -23.46
CA GLY A 186 3.05 8.85 -24.06
C GLY A 186 2.64 9.96 -23.07
N LEU A 187 1.56 9.73 -22.31
CA LEU A 187 1.12 10.66 -21.26
C LEU A 187 2.18 10.82 -20.16
N ALA A 188 2.86 9.75 -19.77
CA ALA A 188 3.94 9.82 -18.77
C ALA A 188 5.12 10.68 -19.27
N VAL A 189 5.50 10.58 -20.55
CA VAL A 189 6.53 11.42 -21.15
C VAL A 189 6.11 12.90 -21.12
N VAL A 190 4.89 13.21 -21.55
CA VAL A 190 4.35 14.58 -21.50
C VAL A 190 4.36 15.11 -20.07
N TRP A 191 3.85 14.31 -19.13
CA TRP A 191 3.85 14.65 -17.71
C TRP A 191 5.26 14.95 -17.19
N PHE A 192 6.23 14.07 -17.49
CA PHE A 192 7.60 14.25 -17.06
C PHE A 192 8.25 15.51 -17.62
N VAL A 193 8.03 15.81 -18.92
CA VAL A 193 8.54 17.00 -19.57
C VAL A 193 7.96 18.26 -18.94
N LEU A 194 6.64 18.28 -18.69
CA LEU A 194 5.97 19.40 -18.05
C LEU A 194 6.45 19.60 -16.61
N MET A 195 6.51 18.52 -15.84
CA MET A 195 7.00 18.59 -14.45
C MET A 195 8.43 19.11 -14.39
N ARG A 196 9.31 18.59 -15.24
CA ARG A 196 10.69 19.07 -15.32
C ARG A 196 10.74 20.55 -15.71
N ARG A 197 9.95 20.97 -16.71
CA ARG A 197 9.89 22.35 -17.14
C ARG A 197 9.49 23.27 -15.99
N TYR A 198 8.35 23.04 -15.36
CA TYR A 198 7.86 23.88 -14.26
C TYR A 198 8.74 23.84 -13.01
N THR A 199 9.40 22.71 -12.75
CA THR A 199 10.36 22.63 -11.63
C THR A 199 11.61 23.47 -11.89
N VAL A 200 12.10 23.53 -13.14
CA VAL A 200 13.27 24.31 -13.51
C VAL A 200 12.95 25.80 -13.65
N GLU A 201 11.80 26.15 -14.23
CA GLU A 201 11.33 27.53 -14.37
C GLU A 201 11.03 28.16 -12.97
N GLY A 202 10.74 27.35 -11.96
CA GLY A 202 10.39 27.83 -10.62
C GLY A 202 9.00 28.46 -10.55
N PRO A 203 8.58 28.94 -9.38
CA PRO A 203 7.35 29.68 -9.23
C PRO A 203 7.47 30.99 -10.03
N LEU A 204 6.42 31.33 -10.78
CA LEU A 204 6.31 32.64 -11.40
C LEU A 204 6.50 33.68 -10.28
N GLU A 205 7.55 34.51 -10.41
CA GLU A 205 7.60 35.71 -9.60
C GLU A 205 6.30 36.48 -9.87
N HIS A 206 5.46 36.54 -8.85
CA HIS A 206 4.33 37.46 -8.86
C HIS A 206 4.98 38.86 -8.86
N ASP A 207 5.18 39.42 -10.05
CA ASP A 207 5.61 40.78 -10.18
C ASP A 207 4.73 41.61 -9.27
N ALA A 208 5.38 42.20 -8.27
CA ALA A 208 4.99 43.27 -7.40
C ALA A 208 3.47 43.46 -7.28
N GLU A 209 2.98 43.27 -6.05
CA GLU A 209 1.69 43.88 -5.70
C GLU A 209 1.51 45.20 -6.43
N PRO A 210 0.40 45.42 -7.14
CA PRO A 210 0.10 46.75 -7.63
C PRO A 210 0.26 47.64 -6.42
N HIS A 211 1.20 48.60 -6.51
CA HIS A 211 1.30 49.65 -5.51
C HIS A 211 -0.09 50.20 -5.30
N LEU A 212 -0.74 49.77 -4.24
CA LEU A 212 -1.93 50.44 -3.74
C LEU A 212 -1.42 51.80 -3.30
N GLY A 213 -1.48 52.74 -4.26
CA GLY A 213 -1.43 54.15 -3.91
C GLY A 213 -2.49 54.41 -2.84
N PRO A 214 -2.40 55.48 -2.08
CA PRO A 214 -3.42 55.81 -1.11
C PRO A 214 -4.79 55.73 -1.80
N PRO A 215 -5.83 55.17 -1.16
CA PRO A 215 -7.12 54.91 -1.77
C PRO A 215 -7.70 56.24 -2.29
N GLY A 216 -7.70 56.36 -3.62
CA GLY A 216 -8.48 57.43 -4.29
C GLY A 216 -9.94 56.96 -4.29
N ASP A 217 -10.85 57.91 -4.14
CA ASP A 217 -12.31 57.70 -4.04
C ASP A 217 -12.98 56.98 -5.23
N ASP A 218 -12.20 56.50 -6.21
CA ASP A 218 -12.72 55.88 -7.44
C ASP A 218 -12.78 54.34 -7.39
N ASP A 219 -12.41 53.68 -6.26
CA ASP A 219 -12.39 52.22 -6.15
C ASP A 219 -13.71 51.56 -5.69
N ALA A 220 -14.77 52.36 -5.51
CA ALA A 220 -16.06 51.86 -5.02
C ALA A 220 -16.82 50.97 -6.05
N ASP A 221 -16.45 50.97 -7.30
CA ASP A 221 -17.18 50.28 -8.39
C ASP A 221 -16.41 49.14 -9.07
N ARG A 222 -15.26 48.70 -8.53
CA ARG A 222 -14.55 47.54 -9.10
C ARG A 222 -15.18 46.22 -8.64
N PRO A 223 -15.71 45.41 -9.56
CA PRO A 223 -16.19 44.07 -9.18
C PRO A 223 -15.04 43.23 -8.65
N LEU A 224 -15.25 42.56 -7.52
CA LEU A 224 -14.33 41.59 -6.95
C LEU A 224 -14.04 40.50 -7.98
N SER A 225 -12.86 40.52 -8.58
CA SER A 225 -12.40 39.43 -9.45
C SER A 225 -11.90 38.28 -8.55
N PHE A 226 -12.69 37.24 -8.45
CA PHE A 226 -12.18 35.97 -7.93
C PHE A 226 -11.29 35.35 -9.00
N ALA A 227 -9.97 35.47 -8.84
CA ALA A 227 -9.02 34.71 -9.62
C ALA A 227 -9.06 33.25 -9.14
N TYR A 228 -9.45 32.33 -10.03
CA TYR A 228 -9.29 30.91 -9.87
C TYR A 228 -7.86 30.50 -10.22
#